data_de1fd474c7df884ca9caba226db47cd9
#
_entry.id   de1fd474c7df884ca9caba226db47cd9
#
_cell.length_a   1.000
_cell.length_b   1.000
_cell.length_c   1.000
_cell.angle_alpha   90.00
_cell.angle_beta   90.00
_cell.angle_gamma   90.00
#
_symmetry.space_group_name_H-M   'P 1'
#
loop_
_entity.id
_entity.type
_entity.pdbx_description
1 polymer ?
#
loop_
_entity_poly.entity_id
_entity_poly.type
_entity_poly.pdbx_seq_one_letter_code
_entity_poly.pdbx_strand_id
1 'polypeptide(L)'
;DHRVNKIKSSFAKIYNSFNVNNEYKKIYDFSLKSLDKVQLYVGRPALYFGAELQGMFSAQVVPNDEVVSLEEGKKIFAFSDEILQASRAKPFLALSREIFGQELLTRDRTFLFNETASWHQVYDISTVGHEYGHILWCDEQTESVMNKTGNFKNIEEFKATTGGLISYFLDTNTDESHLKEQVLSDLVKRSVGLIGWMEVDEVQPYYC
;
A
#
# COMPACT_ATOMS: atom_id res chain seq x y z
N ASP A 1 -10.20 -2.02 -14.48
CA ASP A 1 -10.22 -2.40 -13.08
C ASP A 1 -10.88 -1.28 -12.27
N HIS A 2 -11.88 -1.60 -11.45
CA HIS A 2 -12.60 -0.61 -10.64
C HIS A 2 -11.67 0.14 -9.67
N ARG A 3 -10.62 -0.51 -9.16
CA ARG A 3 -9.62 0.09 -8.27
C ARG A 3 -8.85 1.22 -8.94
N VAL A 4 -8.40 1.02 -10.17
CA VAL A 4 -7.72 2.08 -10.95
C VAL A 4 -8.62 3.29 -11.11
N ASN A 5 -9.89 3.09 -11.45
CA ASN A 5 -10.84 4.19 -11.61
C ASN A 5 -11.07 4.95 -10.30
N LYS A 6 -11.13 4.24 -9.18
CA LYS A 6 -11.26 4.82 -7.85
C LYS A 6 -10.04 5.68 -7.49
N ILE A 7 -8.83 5.15 -7.72
CA ILE A 7 -7.57 5.87 -7.52
C ILE A 7 -7.52 7.13 -8.40
N LYS A 8 -7.81 7.02 -9.69
CA LYS A 8 -7.84 8.18 -10.60
C LYS A 8 -8.83 9.25 -10.15
N SER A 9 -10.04 8.85 -9.76
CA SER A 9 -11.07 9.79 -9.31
C SER A 9 -10.65 10.54 -8.05
N SER A 10 -10.12 9.85 -7.04
CA SER A 10 -9.64 10.48 -5.81
C SER A 10 -8.41 11.34 -6.04
N PHE A 11 -7.47 10.90 -6.88
CA PHE A 11 -6.30 11.68 -7.26
C PHE A 11 -6.69 12.98 -7.97
N ALA A 12 -7.66 12.92 -8.89
CA ALA A 12 -8.22 14.10 -9.55
C ALA A 12 -8.89 15.08 -8.56
N LYS A 13 -9.64 14.56 -7.58
CA LYS A 13 -10.25 15.39 -6.53
C LYS A 13 -9.18 16.14 -5.72
N ILE A 14 -8.11 15.44 -5.31
CA ILE A 14 -7.00 16.04 -4.56
C ILE A 14 -6.31 17.11 -5.41
N TYR A 15 -5.93 16.75 -6.64
CA TYR A 15 -5.26 17.67 -7.54
C TYR A 15 -6.07 18.96 -7.73
N ASN A 16 -7.36 18.85 -8.00
CA ASN A 16 -8.23 20.00 -8.21
C ASN A 16 -8.46 20.83 -6.93
N SER A 17 -8.29 20.23 -5.74
CA SER A 17 -8.44 20.96 -4.47
C SER A 17 -7.27 21.90 -4.15
N PHE A 18 -6.12 21.66 -4.76
CA PHE A 18 -4.89 22.41 -4.45
C PHE A 18 -4.74 23.74 -5.20
N ASN A 19 -5.68 24.18 -6.00
CA ASN A 19 -5.56 25.46 -6.76
C ASN A 19 -4.19 25.59 -7.49
N VAL A 20 -3.77 24.55 -8.18
CA VAL A 20 -2.37 24.28 -8.51
C VAL A 20 -1.93 25.01 -9.75
N ASN A 21 -0.71 25.55 -9.70
CA ASN A 21 0.02 26.09 -10.85
C ASN A 21 0.28 25.01 -11.91
N ASN A 22 0.52 25.44 -13.17
CA ASN A 22 0.85 24.56 -14.30
C ASN A 22 2.03 23.59 -14.06
N GLU A 23 2.84 23.84 -13.05
CA GLU A 23 3.99 23.02 -12.66
C GLU A 23 3.57 21.60 -12.24
N TYR A 24 2.56 21.51 -11.38
CA TYR A 24 2.07 20.19 -10.93
C TYR A 24 1.21 19.48 -11.98
N LYS A 25 0.79 20.18 -13.02
CA LYS A 25 0.03 19.56 -14.11
C LYS A 25 0.83 18.47 -14.82
N LYS A 26 2.12 18.65 -14.99
CA LYS A 26 2.98 17.61 -15.59
C LYS A 26 3.00 16.34 -14.77
N ILE A 27 3.15 16.48 -13.44
CA ILE A 27 3.13 15.35 -12.49
C ILE A 27 1.77 14.66 -12.52
N TYR A 28 0.68 15.43 -12.54
CA TYR A 28 -0.67 14.90 -12.63
C TYR A 28 -0.89 14.10 -13.92
N ASP A 29 -0.57 14.70 -15.07
CA ASP A 29 -0.74 14.07 -16.37
C ASP A 29 0.14 12.80 -16.52
N PHE A 30 1.36 12.83 -15.97
CA PHE A 30 2.26 11.69 -15.96
C PHE A 30 1.71 10.54 -15.11
N SER A 31 1.25 10.84 -13.89
CA SER A 31 0.65 9.85 -12.99
C SER A 31 -0.60 9.20 -13.61
N LEU A 32 -1.48 9.98 -14.24
CA LEU A 32 -2.64 9.44 -14.96
C LEU A 32 -2.24 8.50 -16.09
N LYS A 33 -1.24 8.90 -16.88
CA LYS A 33 -0.72 8.11 -18.00
C LYS A 33 -0.12 6.77 -17.53
N SER A 34 0.56 6.79 -16.37
CA SER A 34 1.11 5.60 -15.75
C SER A 34 0.00 4.68 -15.22
N LEU A 35 -1.03 5.26 -14.60
CA LEU A 35 -2.22 4.51 -14.16
C LEU A 35 -3.03 3.89 -15.31
N ASP A 36 -2.96 4.47 -16.54
CA ASP A 36 -3.61 3.88 -17.73
C ASP A 36 -2.94 2.59 -18.20
N LYS A 37 -1.65 2.44 -17.91
CA LYS A 37 -0.84 1.28 -18.32
C LYS A 37 -0.65 0.24 -17.23
N VAL A 38 -1.02 0.53 -15.97
CA VAL A 38 -0.79 -0.37 -14.85
C VAL A 38 -1.59 -1.66 -14.98
N GLN A 39 -0.98 -2.76 -14.60
CA GLN A 39 -1.59 -4.09 -14.57
C GLN A 39 -1.52 -4.66 -13.15
N LEU A 40 -2.62 -5.18 -12.64
CA LEU A 40 -2.68 -5.84 -11.34
C LEU A 40 -2.79 -7.35 -11.53
N TYR A 41 -1.89 -8.09 -10.91
CA TYR A 41 -1.86 -9.55 -10.85
C TYR A 41 -2.08 -9.99 -9.41
N VAL A 42 -3.21 -10.63 -9.14
CA VAL A 42 -3.49 -11.27 -7.86
C VAL A 42 -3.30 -12.78 -8.06
N GLY A 43 -2.40 -13.37 -7.30
CA GLY A 43 -2.06 -14.76 -7.52
C GLY A 43 -1.46 -15.47 -6.32
N ARG A 44 -1.16 -16.74 -6.51
CA ARG A 44 -0.40 -17.57 -5.57
C ARG A 44 0.96 -17.88 -6.18
N PRO A 45 2.06 -17.60 -5.49
CA PRO A 45 3.37 -18.01 -5.98
C PRO A 45 3.46 -19.54 -5.99
N ALA A 46 3.97 -20.09 -7.09
CA ALA A 46 4.14 -21.54 -7.23
C ALA A 46 5.37 -22.06 -6.48
N LEU A 47 6.38 -21.19 -6.24
CA LEU A 47 7.63 -21.54 -5.57
C LEU A 47 8.12 -20.39 -4.71
N TYR A 48 8.50 -20.67 -3.47
CA TYR A 48 8.99 -19.72 -2.46
C TYR A 48 10.50 -19.88 -2.24
N PHE A 49 11.30 -19.79 -3.29
CA PHE A 49 12.74 -19.89 -3.12
C PHE A 49 13.29 -18.68 -2.35
N GLY A 50 13.76 -18.94 -1.13
CA GLY A 50 14.36 -17.96 -0.24
C GLY A 50 13.37 -17.05 0.50
N ALA A 51 12.11 -17.01 0.11
CA ALA A 51 11.10 -16.18 0.77
C ALA A 51 10.79 -16.64 2.19
N GLU A 52 10.79 -17.93 2.44
CA GLU A 52 10.58 -18.56 3.74
C GLU A 52 11.64 -18.19 4.77
N LEU A 53 12.83 -17.82 4.35
CA LEU A 53 13.93 -17.42 5.23
C LEU A 53 13.86 -15.96 5.66
N GLN A 54 13.23 -15.10 4.85
CA GLN A 54 13.16 -13.65 5.09
C GLN A 54 11.75 -13.10 5.15
N GLY A 55 10.74 -13.98 5.04
CA GLY A 55 9.36 -13.58 4.91
C GLY A 55 8.95 -13.30 3.46
N MET A 56 7.65 -13.18 3.25
CA MET A 56 7.05 -12.93 1.95
C MET A 56 6.51 -11.50 1.89
N PHE A 57 6.78 -10.79 0.80
CA PHE A 57 6.11 -9.51 0.62
C PHE A 57 4.63 -9.69 0.33
N SER A 58 3.88 -8.76 0.85
CA SER A 58 2.43 -8.71 0.72
C SER A 58 2.00 -8.37 -0.71
N ALA A 59 2.64 -7.35 -1.29
CA ALA A 59 2.52 -6.95 -2.68
C ALA A 59 3.79 -6.23 -3.12
N GLN A 60 3.91 -5.98 -4.41
CA GLN A 60 5.00 -5.21 -4.98
C GLN A 60 4.61 -4.61 -6.33
N VAL A 61 4.99 -3.36 -6.57
CA VAL A 61 4.93 -2.72 -7.88
C VAL A 61 6.29 -2.74 -8.57
N VAL A 62 6.33 -3.16 -9.81
CA VAL A 62 7.54 -3.25 -10.66
C VAL A 62 7.23 -2.81 -12.08
N PRO A 63 8.24 -2.44 -12.88
CA PRO A 63 9.64 -2.23 -12.55
C PRO A 63 9.90 -0.93 -11.79
N ASN A 64 11.04 -0.84 -11.10
CA ASN A 64 11.50 0.39 -10.45
C ASN A 64 12.21 1.32 -11.44
N ASP A 65 12.62 0.82 -12.60
CA ASP A 65 13.20 1.61 -13.68
C ASP A 65 12.11 2.39 -14.42
N GLU A 66 12.17 3.73 -14.38
CA GLU A 66 11.15 4.60 -14.95
C GLU A 66 11.12 4.55 -16.48
N VAL A 67 12.23 4.29 -17.15
CA VAL A 67 12.26 4.14 -18.63
C VAL A 67 11.48 2.89 -19.02
N VAL A 68 11.76 1.77 -18.39
CA VAL A 68 11.04 0.52 -18.59
C VAL A 68 9.57 0.66 -18.21
N SER A 69 9.29 1.39 -17.11
CA SER A 69 7.92 1.67 -16.64
C SER A 69 7.10 2.46 -17.67
N LEU A 70 7.71 3.41 -18.36
CA LEU A 70 7.05 4.21 -19.39
C LEU A 70 6.70 3.37 -20.65
N GLU A 71 7.56 2.45 -21.01
CA GLU A 71 7.38 1.58 -22.18
C GLU A 71 6.38 0.46 -21.89
N GLU A 72 6.63 -0.32 -20.84
CA GLU A 72 5.95 -1.58 -20.53
C GLU A 72 4.76 -1.42 -19.55
N GLY A 73 4.64 -0.30 -18.90
CA GLY A 73 3.72 -0.07 -17.78
C GLY A 73 4.17 -0.74 -16.48
N LYS A 74 3.73 -0.20 -15.35
CA LYS A 74 3.97 -0.80 -14.03
C LYS A 74 3.04 -2.00 -13.83
N LYS A 75 3.55 -3.00 -13.13
CA LYS A 75 2.84 -4.23 -12.80
C LYS A 75 2.82 -4.39 -11.28
N ILE A 76 1.63 -4.53 -10.72
CA ILE A 76 1.44 -4.79 -9.29
C ILE A 76 1.21 -6.29 -9.13
N PHE A 77 2.01 -6.92 -8.31
CA PHE A 77 1.81 -8.30 -7.88
C PHE A 77 1.32 -8.32 -6.44
N ALA A 78 0.22 -9.00 -6.17
CA ALA A 78 -0.41 -9.08 -4.87
C ALA A 78 -0.71 -10.55 -4.51
N PHE A 79 -0.47 -10.92 -3.25
CA PHE A 79 -0.54 -12.29 -2.76
C PHE A 79 -1.52 -12.41 -1.57
N SER A 80 -2.73 -11.91 -1.74
CA SER A 80 -3.70 -11.76 -0.66
C SER A 80 -4.05 -13.06 0.06
N ASP A 81 -4.24 -14.16 -0.69
CA ASP A 81 -4.58 -15.46 -0.09
C ASP A 81 -3.45 -15.98 0.81
N GLU A 82 -2.21 -15.84 0.38
CA GLU A 82 -1.05 -16.29 1.16
C GLU A 82 -0.85 -15.44 2.41
N ILE A 83 -1.03 -14.13 2.30
CA ILE A 83 -0.98 -13.22 3.45
C ILE A 83 -2.09 -13.52 4.45
N LEU A 84 -3.29 -13.85 3.96
CA LEU A 84 -4.40 -14.30 4.81
C LEU A 84 -4.03 -15.55 5.59
N GLN A 85 -3.52 -16.60 4.89
CA GLN A 85 -3.13 -17.85 5.52
C GLN A 85 -1.97 -17.65 6.52
N ALA A 86 -0.96 -16.88 6.14
CA ALA A 86 0.15 -16.53 7.05
C ALA A 86 -0.35 -15.79 8.30
N SER A 87 -1.30 -14.87 8.13
CA SER A 87 -1.88 -14.13 9.24
C SER A 87 -2.68 -15.03 10.19
N ARG A 88 -3.44 -15.99 9.63
CA ARG A 88 -4.17 -16.99 10.40
C ARG A 88 -3.27 -17.94 11.17
N ALA A 89 -2.12 -18.29 10.60
CA ALA A 89 -1.14 -19.19 11.21
C ALA A 89 -0.35 -18.52 12.36
N LYS A 90 -0.27 -17.18 12.40
CA LYS A 90 0.45 -16.47 13.47
C LYS A 90 -0.23 -16.69 14.83
N PRO A 91 0.53 -17.07 15.88
CA PRO A 91 0.00 -17.15 17.22
C PRO A 91 -0.28 -15.76 17.82
N PHE A 92 -1.06 -15.70 18.90
CA PHE A 92 -1.12 -14.52 19.73
C PHE A 92 0.23 -14.31 20.44
N LEU A 93 0.84 -13.15 20.20
CA LEU A 93 2.06 -12.75 20.90
C LEU A 93 1.73 -12.00 22.18
N ALA A 94 2.43 -12.31 23.27
CA ALA A 94 2.26 -11.60 24.55
C ALA A 94 2.50 -10.10 24.39
N LEU A 95 3.55 -9.71 23.68
CA LEU A 95 3.87 -8.30 23.39
C LEU A 95 2.74 -7.59 22.64
N SER A 96 2.13 -8.22 21.65
CA SER A 96 1.00 -7.64 20.92
C SER A 96 -0.19 -7.38 21.86
N ARG A 97 -0.43 -8.28 22.82
CA ARG A 97 -1.49 -8.10 23.82
C ARG A 97 -1.20 -6.93 24.78
N GLU A 98 0.06 -6.74 25.15
CA GLU A 98 0.46 -5.62 26.00
C GLU A 98 0.31 -4.27 25.29
N ILE A 99 0.65 -4.23 24.00
CA ILE A 99 0.60 -3.00 23.19
C ILE A 99 -0.84 -2.63 22.79
N PHE A 100 -1.60 -3.59 22.28
CA PHE A 100 -2.90 -3.32 21.65
C PHE A 100 -4.10 -3.68 22.54
N GLY A 101 -3.89 -4.41 23.62
CA GLY A 101 -4.94 -4.93 24.48
C GLY A 101 -5.63 -6.19 23.90
N GLN A 102 -6.19 -6.97 24.81
CA GLN A 102 -6.84 -8.25 24.45
C GLN A 102 -8.08 -8.05 23.60
N GLU A 103 -8.86 -7.02 23.87
CA GLU A 103 -10.12 -6.75 23.16
C GLU A 103 -9.90 -6.51 21.67
N LEU A 104 -9.00 -5.58 21.32
CA LEU A 104 -8.67 -5.29 19.93
C LEU A 104 -8.16 -6.52 19.19
N LEU A 105 -7.24 -7.27 19.80
CA LEU A 105 -6.68 -8.47 19.19
C LEU A 105 -7.73 -9.57 18.98
N THR A 106 -8.66 -9.73 19.92
CA THR A 106 -9.74 -10.72 19.79
C THR A 106 -10.71 -10.34 18.68
N ARG A 107 -11.10 -9.08 18.61
CA ARG A 107 -11.95 -8.55 17.54
C ARG A 107 -11.31 -8.75 16.16
N ASP A 108 -10.06 -8.37 16.00
CA ASP A 108 -9.34 -8.48 14.74
C ASP A 108 -9.11 -9.93 14.34
N ARG A 109 -8.90 -10.81 15.31
CA ARG A 109 -8.79 -12.25 15.03
C ARG A 109 -10.13 -12.85 14.62
N THR A 110 -11.22 -12.44 15.25
CA THR A 110 -12.57 -12.83 14.84
C THR A 110 -12.86 -12.41 13.41
N PHE A 111 -12.54 -11.16 13.06
CA PHE A 111 -12.64 -10.64 11.70
C PHE A 111 -11.82 -11.47 10.71
N LEU A 112 -10.54 -11.72 11.02
CA LEU A 112 -9.60 -12.49 10.19
C LEU A 112 -10.10 -13.91 9.86
N PHE A 113 -10.78 -14.57 10.80
CA PHE A 113 -11.25 -15.96 10.61
C PHE A 113 -12.64 -16.06 10.01
N ASN A 114 -13.52 -15.12 10.33
CA ASN A 114 -14.94 -15.23 10.02
C ASN A 114 -15.36 -14.40 8.81
N GLU A 115 -14.60 -13.33 8.48
CA GLU A 115 -14.98 -12.36 7.44
C GLU A 115 -13.97 -12.29 6.30
N THR A 116 -13.70 -13.44 5.67
CA THR A 116 -12.69 -13.58 4.61
C THR A 116 -12.86 -12.58 3.47
N ALA A 117 -14.10 -12.37 3.00
CA ALA A 117 -14.37 -11.43 1.91
C ALA A 117 -14.05 -9.98 2.32
N SER A 118 -14.50 -9.57 3.50
CA SER A 118 -14.21 -8.23 4.04
C SER A 118 -12.71 -8.05 4.32
N TRP A 119 -12.02 -9.11 4.74
CA TRP A 119 -10.57 -9.07 4.92
C TRP A 119 -9.84 -8.80 3.59
N HIS A 120 -10.26 -9.45 2.49
CA HIS A 120 -9.69 -9.17 1.16
C HIS A 120 -9.95 -7.72 0.71
N GLN A 121 -11.10 -7.16 1.05
CA GLN A 121 -11.39 -5.75 0.78
C GLN A 121 -10.47 -4.81 1.58
N VAL A 122 -10.21 -5.11 2.88
CA VAL A 122 -9.24 -4.34 3.68
C VAL A 122 -7.83 -4.46 3.10
N TYR A 123 -7.44 -5.66 2.68
CA TYR A 123 -6.15 -5.86 2.00
C TYR A 123 -6.05 -5.05 0.69
N ASP A 124 -7.10 -5.03 -0.12
CA ASP A 124 -7.17 -4.24 -1.35
C ASP A 124 -7.02 -2.73 -1.05
N ILE A 125 -7.66 -2.24 -0.01
CA ILE A 125 -7.58 -0.84 0.39
C ILE A 125 -6.17 -0.47 0.90
N SER A 126 -5.65 -1.24 1.84
CA SER A 126 -4.41 -0.90 2.54
C SER A 126 -3.15 -1.32 1.78
N THR A 127 -3.14 -2.50 1.16
CA THR A 127 -1.95 -3.06 0.51
C THR A 127 -1.93 -2.77 -0.98
N VAL A 128 -2.97 -3.15 -1.71
CA VAL A 128 -3.02 -2.87 -3.16
C VAL A 128 -3.13 -1.37 -3.41
N GLY A 129 -3.88 -0.65 -2.57
CA GLY A 129 -3.94 0.81 -2.61
C GLY A 129 -2.58 1.48 -2.41
N HIS A 130 -1.74 0.95 -1.51
CA HIS A 130 -0.37 1.40 -1.32
C HIS A 130 0.47 1.22 -2.59
N GLU A 131 0.40 0.07 -3.26
CA GLU A 131 1.14 -0.16 -4.51
C GLU A 131 0.71 0.80 -5.64
N TYR A 132 -0.57 1.13 -5.72
CA TYR A 132 -1.04 2.21 -6.61
C TYR A 132 -0.51 3.58 -6.19
N GLY A 133 -0.37 3.82 -4.89
CA GLY A 133 0.17 5.05 -4.34
C GLY A 133 1.60 5.34 -4.79
N HIS A 134 2.42 4.31 -5.04
CA HIS A 134 3.75 4.47 -5.65
C HIS A 134 3.72 5.12 -7.05
N ILE A 135 2.60 4.97 -7.78
CA ILE A 135 2.44 5.50 -9.13
C ILE A 135 2.02 6.98 -9.13
N LEU A 136 1.48 7.47 -8.00
CA LEU A 136 0.97 8.83 -7.88
C LEU A 136 2.09 9.84 -7.56
N TRP A 137 1.87 11.09 -7.94
CA TRP A 137 2.74 12.22 -7.60
C TRP A 137 4.20 12.05 -8.05
N CYS A 138 4.43 11.41 -9.18
CA CYS A 138 5.75 11.28 -9.77
C CYS A 138 5.77 11.70 -11.24
N ASP A 139 6.97 12.05 -11.68
CA ASP A 139 7.35 12.25 -13.07
C ASP A 139 8.69 11.55 -13.34
N GLU A 140 9.21 11.69 -14.54
CA GLU A 140 10.45 11.04 -14.99
C GLU A 140 11.68 11.42 -14.15
N GLN A 141 11.65 12.53 -13.41
CA GLN A 141 12.77 13.05 -12.64
C GLN A 141 12.63 12.85 -11.14
N THR A 142 11.44 12.49 -10.67
CA THR A 142 11.11 12.46 -9.25
C THR A 142 12.07 11.59 -8.45
N GLU A 143 12.33 10.37 -8.87
CA GLU A 143 13.27 9.48 -8.18
C GLU A 143 14.68 10.07 -8.13
N SER A 144 15.18 10.58 -9.26
CA SER A 144 16.52 11.18 -9.33
C SER A 144 16.66 12.40 -8.42
N VAL A 145 15.63 13.23 -8.34
CA VAL A 145 15.61 14.42 -7.47
C VAL A 145 15.56 14.02 -5.99
N MET A 146 14.71 13.08 -5.65
CA MET A 146 14.55 12.61 -4.26
C MET A 146 15.79 11.85 -3.77
N ASN A 147 16.43 11.07 -4.61
CA ASN A 147 17.68 10.37 -4.29
C ASN A 147 18.82 11.33 -3.92
N LYS A 148 18.87 12.53 -4.51
CA LYS A 148 19.87 13.54 -4.17
C LYS A 148 19.77 14.03 -2.72
N THR A 149 18.59 13.97 -2.13
CA THR A 149 18.37 14.37 -0.74
C THR A 149 18.65 13.25 0.27
N GLY A 150 18.80 12.02 -0.18
CA GLY A 150 18.94 10.83 0.68
C GLY A 150 17.64 10.35 1.33
N ASN A 151 16.52 11.06 1.08
CA ASN A 151 15.23 10.78 1.72
C ASN A 151 14.22 10.05 0.81
N PHE A 152 14.66 9.57 -0.34
CA PHE A 152 13.76 8.97 -1.33
C PHE A 152 12.86 7.89 -0.73
N LYS A 153 13.45 6.92 -0.04
CA LYS A 153 12.71 5.76 0.48
C LYS A 153 11.60 6.18 1.46
N ASN A 154 11.90 7.06 2.41
CA ASN A 154 10.93 7.50 3.41
C ASN A 154 9.75 8.27 2.79
N ILE A 155 10.06 9.19 1.89
CA ILE A 155 9.05 10.01 1.22
C ILE A 155 8.19 9.15 0.30
N GLU A 156 8.81 8.20 -0.40
CA GLU A 156 8.12 7.30 -1.33
C GLU A 156 7.13 6.39 -0.60
N GLU A 157 7.54 5.77 0.50
CA GLU A 157 6.66 4.92 1.32
C GLU A 157 5.51 5.72 1.96
N PHE A 158 5.82 6.92 2.46
CA PHE A 158 4.80 7.84 3.00
C PHE A 158 3.79 8.23 1.92
N LYS A 159 4.26 8.61 0.73
CA LYS A 159 3.43 8.96 -0.42
C LYS A 159 2.54 7.79 -0.85
N ALA A 160 3.11 6.60 -0.95
CA ALA A 160 2.39 5.39 -1.34
C ALA A 160 1.27 5.05 -0.34
N THR A 161 1.58 4.98 0.94
CA THR A 161 0.61 4.68 1.98
C THR A 161 -0.50 5.74 2.03
N THR A 162 -0.13 7.02 2.03
CA THR A 162 -1.08 8.12 2.10
C THR A 162 -1.98 8.16 0.86
N GLY A 163 -1.42 7.97 -0.32
CA GLY A 163 -2.17 7.97 -1.58
C GLY A 163 -3.24 6.87 -1.63
N GLY A 164 -2.90 5.67 -1.20
CA GLY A 164 -3.86 4.55 -1.10
C GLY A 164 -4.99 4.83 -0.11
N LEU A 165 -4.66 5.27 1.10
CA LEU A 165 -5.63 5.55 2.15
C LEU A 165 -6.55 6.73 1.82
N ILE A 166 -6.01 7.82 1.27
CA ILE A 166 -6.81 8.98 0.86
C ILE A 166 -7.83 8.58 -0.20
N SER A 167 -7.47 7.71 -1.14
CA SER A 167 -8.40 7.17 -2.12
C SER A 167 -9.63 6.54 -1.49
N TYR A 168 -9.42 5.76 -0.44
CA TYR A 168 -10.52 5.14 0.29
C TYR A 168 -11.35 6.16 1.06
N PHE A 169 -10.72 7.04 1.83
CA PHE A 169 -11.43 8.00 2.70
C PHE A 169 -12.13 9.13 1.94
N LEU A 170 -11.69 9.47 0.74
CA LEU A 170 -12.36 10.46 -0.12
C LEU A 170 -13.53 9.88 -0.92
N ASP A 171 -13.66 8.58 -0.98
CA ASP A 171 -14.79 7.95 -1.65
C ASP A 171 -16.00 7.96 -0.73
N THR A 172 -16.91 8.89 -0.99
CA THR A 172 -18.12 9.11 -0.17
C THR A 172 -19.28 8.19 -0.55
N ASN A 173 -19.14 7.41 -1.62
CA ASN A 173 -20.24 6.59 -2.19
C ASN A 173 -19.99 5.09 -2.03
N THR A 174 -19.25 4.66 -1.01
CA THR A 174 -18.85 3.27 -0.93
C THR A 174 -19.72 2.43 -0.02
N ASP A 175 -20.10 1.27 -0.53
CA ASP A 175 -20.56 0.13 0.27
C ASP A 175 -19.47 -0.35 1.27
N GLU A 176 -18.25 0.15 1.13
CA GLU A 176 -17.08 -0.19 1.96
C GLU A 176 -16.97 0.64 3.24
N SER A 177 -17.89 1.58 3.51
CA SER A 177 -17.85 2.40 4.74
C SER A 177 -17.85 1.57 6.03
N HIS A 178 -18.43 0.37 5.97
CA HIS A 178 -18.44 -0.59 7.07
C HIS A 178 -17.05 -1.16 7.42
N LEU A 179 -16.06 -1.04 6.51
CA LEU A 179 -14.69 -1.52 6.71
C LEU A 179 -13.77 -0.49 7.39
N LYS A 180 -14.27 0.73 7.64
CA LYS A 180 -13.44 1.84 8.13
C LYS A 180 -12.69 1.50 9.42
N GLU A 181 -13.33 0.80 10.33
CA GLU A 181 -12.73 0.39 11.60
C GLU A 181 -11.58 -0.62 11.37
N GLN A 182 -11.77 -1.58 10.49
CA GLN A 182 -10.77 -2.59 10.15
C GLN A 182 -9.58 -1.99 9.39
N VAL A 183 -9.83 -1.05 8.47
CA VAL A 183 -8.77 -0.31 7.77
C VAL A 183 -7.93 0.50 8.76
N LEU A 184 -8.56 1.20 9.70
CA LEU A 184 -7.84 1.94 10.74
C LEU A 184 -7.08 1.02 11.69
N SER A 185 -7.66 -0.12 12.08
CA SER A 185 -6.99 -1.12 12.91
C SER A 185 -5.74 -1.69 12.21
N ASP A 186 -5.85 -2.03 10.92
CA ASP A 186 -4.73 -2.49 10.12
C ASP A 186 -3.63 -1.43 10.05
N LEU A 187 -3.97 -0.19 9.75
CA LEU A 187 -3.03 0.93 9.70
C LEU A 187 -2.28 1.13 11.01
N VAL A 188 -2.99 1.15 12.15
CA VAL A 188 -2.38 1.32 13.48
C VAL A 188 -1.43 0.18 13.79
N LYS A 189 -1.84 -1.07 13.55
CA LYS A 189 -0.99 -2.24 13.82
C LYS A 189 0.27 -2.26 12.93
N ARG A 190 0.13 -1.90 11.67
CA ARG A 190 1.27 -1.79 10.75
C ARG A 190 2.23 -0.69 11.21
N SER A 191 1.72 0.50 11.51
CA SER A 191 2.55 1.63 11.95
C SER A 191 3.30 1.32 13.24
N VAL A 192 2.64 0.71 14.22
CA VAL A 192 3.31 0.28 15.47
C VAL A 192 4.29 -0.86 15.22
N GLY A 193 3.94 -1.80 14.33
CA GLY A 193 4.82 -2.91 13.95
C GLY A 193 6.12 -2.44 13.29
N LEU A 194 6.07 -1.35 12.51
CA LEU A 194 7.25 -0.77 11.86
C LEU A 194 8.26 -0.19 12.86
N ILE A 195 7.83 0.24 14.05
CA ILE A 195 8.74 0.72 15.10
C ILE A 195 9.78 -0.34 15.46
N GLY A 196 9.39 -1.61 15.47
CA GLY A 196 10.32 -2.72 15.72
C GLY A 196 11.41 -2.91 14.66
N TRP A 197 11.25 -2.32 13.48
CA TRP A 197 12.21 -2.39 12.38
C TRP A 197 13.18 -1.19 12.34
N MET A 198 12.94 -0.15 13.14
CA MET A 198 13.74 1.07 13.13
C MET A 198 15.19 0.87 13.56
N GLU A 199 15.49 -0.21 14.29
CA GLU A 199 16.84 -0.57 14.73
C GLU A 199 17.52 -1.63 13.84
N VAL A 200 16.89 -2.02 12.73
CA VAL A 200 17.44 -2.98 11.78
C VAL A 200 18.09 -2.22 10.62
N ASP A 201 19.42 -2.23 10.55
CA ASP A 201 20.22 -1.39 9.64
C ASP A 201 19.75 -1.46 8.17
N GLU A 202 19.43 -2.65 7.66
CA GLU A 202 19.04 -2.86 6.27
C GLU A 202 17.70 -2.23 5.91
N VAL A 203 16.80 -2.08 6.86
CA VAL A 203 15.44 -1.59 6.62
C VAL A 203 15.15 -0.24 7.27
N GLN A 204 16.00 0.22 8.17
CA GLN A 204 15.87 1.51 8.84
C GLN A 204 15.58 2.66 7.87
N PRO A 205 16.25 2.78 6.70
CA PRO A 205 15.97 3.87 5.76
C PRO A 205 14.55 3.92 5.19
N TYR A 206 13.75 2.89 5.40
CA TYR A 206 12.34 2.87 4.98
C TYR A 206 11.38 3.34 6.08
N TYR A 207 11.80 3.37 7.35
CA TYR A 207 10.91 3.53 8.50
C TYR A 207 11.32 4.61 9.50
N CYS A 208 12.42 5.32 9.25
CA CYS A 208 12.92 6.40 10.12
C CYS A 208 12.86 7.79 9.49
#